data_9d875f08ee4bfdb192bc85824995e2c7
#
_entry.id   9d875f08ee4bfdb192bc85824995e2c7
#
_cell.length_a   1.000
_cell.length_b   1.000
_cell.length_c   1.000
_cell.angle_alpha   90.00
_cell.angle_beta   90.00
_cell.angle_gamma   90.00
#
_symmetry.space_group_name_H-M   'P 1'
#
loop_
_entity.id
_entity.type
_entity.pdbx_description
1 polymer ?
#
loop_
_entity_poly.entity_id
_entity_poly.type
_entity_poly.pdbx_seq_one_letter_code
_entity_poly.pdbx_strand_id
1 'polypeptide(L)' 'MADSITLPASQRVMAHLIIYKGAEYRLSVAGIIGEEVVITPYAEEVHSTVFVNGTIEVEHSPEGLKVRRK' A
#
# COMPACT_ATOMS: atom_id res chain seq x y z
N MET A 1 8.71 15.93 -10.27
CA MET A 1 7.55 15.13 -10.57
C MET A 1 7.21 14.20 -9.43
N ALA A 2 5.97 14.17 -9.04
CA ALA A 2 5.58 13.31 -7.94
C ALA A 2 5.35 11.89 -8.44
N ASP A 3 6.02 10.93 -7.82
CA ASP A 3 5.81 9.52 -8.13
C ASP A 3 4.79 8.92 -7.17
N SER A 4 3.68 9.62 -7.03
CA SER A 4 2.65 9.17 -6.12
C SER A 4 1.32 9.00 -6.84
N ILE A 5 0.58 8.00 -6.40
CA ILE A 5 -0.76 7.75 -6.90
C ILE A 5 -1.67 7.54 -5.69
N THR A 6 -2.96 7.72 -5.91
CA THR A 6 -3.95 7.45 -4.87
C THR A 6 -4.87 6.35 -5.37
N LEU A 7 -4.91 5.26 -4.62
CA LEU A 7 -5.78 4.14 -4.94
C LEU A 7 -7.09 4.25 -4.17
N PRO A 8 -8.21 3.88 -4.80
CA PRO A 8 -9.47 3.86 -4.06
C PRO A 8 -9.38 2.90 -2.87
N ALA A 9 -10.19 3.16 -1.85
CA ALA A 9 -10.16 2.36 -0.63
C ALA A 9 -10.45 0.87 -0.88
N SER A 10 -11.08 0.55 -2.00
CA SER A 10 -11.38 -0.83 -2.34
C SER A 10 -10.18 -1.57 -2.94
N GLN A 11 -9.12 -0.86 -3.30
CA GLN A 11 -7.92 -1.48 -3.88
C GLN A 11 -6.81 -1.58 -2.85
N ARG A 12 -5.97 -2.58 -3.05
CA ARG A 12 -4.80 -2.78 -2.21
C ARG A 12 -3.54 -2.72 -3.05
N VAL A 13 -2.40 -2.53 -2.41
CA VAL A 13 -1.12 -2.50 -3.08
C VAL A 13 -0.18 -3.48 -2.41
N MET A 14 0.61 -4.16 -3.22
CA MET A 14 1.61 -5.10 -2.76
C MET A 14 2.96 -4.65 -3.28
N ALA A 15 4.00 -4.74 -2.47
CA ALA A 15 5.35 -4.38 -2.87
C ALA A 15 6.36 -5.23 -2.12
N HIS A 16 7.61 -5.22 -2.60
CA HIS A 16 8.68 -5.91 -1.91
C HIS A 16 8.94 -5.30 -0.54
N LEU A 17 8.81 -3.98 -0.42
CA LEU A 17 8.99 -3.29 0.84
C LEU A 17 7.99 -2.16 0.92
N ILE A 18 7.21 -2.15 1.99
CA ILE A 18 6.25 -1.09 2.24
C ILE A 18 6.67 -0.34 3.49
N ILE A 19 6.73 0.99 3.38
CA ILE A 19 7.05 1.85 4.51
C ILE A 19 5.78 2.56 4.94
N TYR A 20 5.44 2.42 6.21
CA TYR A 20 4.26 3.08 6.77
C TYR A 20 4.61 3.61 8.14
N LYS A 21 4.47 4.93 8.29
CA LYS A 21 4.79 5.63 9.55
C LYS A 21 6.17 5.26 10.09
N GLY A 22 7.13 5.17 9.20
CA GLY A 22 8.50 4.87 9.57
C GLY A 22 8.81 3.40 9.78
N ALA A 23 7.81 2.53 9.75
CA ALA A 23 8.04 1.09 9.89
C ALA A 23 8.14 0.44 8.52
N GLU A 24 8.94 -0.59 8.42
CA GLU A 24 9.17 -1.30 7.17
C GLU A 24 8.50 -2.68 7.22
N TYR A 25 7.83 -3.04 6.14
CA TYR A 25 7.12 -4.30 6.02
C TYR A 25 7.55 -4.98 4.73
N ARG A 26 8.22 -6.10 4.84
CA ARG A 26 8.71 -6.83 3.67
C ARG A 26 7.62 -7.67 3.06
N LEU A 27 7.55 -7.64 1.73
CA LEU A 27 6.68 -8.49 0.93
C LEU A 27 5.28 -8.52 1.52
N SER A 28 4.69 -7.35 1.61
CA SER A 28 3.40 -7.18 2.29
C SER A 28 2.39 -6.52 1.39
N VAL A 29 1.15 -6.54 1.86
CA VAL A 29 0.01 -5.93 1.17
C VAL A 29 -0.55 -4.85 2.06
N ALA A 30 -0.72 -3.67 1.52
CA ALA A 30 -1.31 -2.54 2.23
C ALA A 30 -2.68 -2.24 1.65
N GLY A 31 -3.63 -1.94 2.53
CA GLY A 31 -4.97 -1.57 2.13
C GLY A 31 -5.62 -0.73 3.19
N ILE A 32 -6.85 -0.30 2.92
CA ILE A 32 -7.61 0.50 3.88
C ILE A 32 -8.81 -0.31 4.33
N ILE A 33 -8.96 -0.42 5.64
CA ILE A 33 -10.13 -1.03 6.25
C ILE A 33 -10.71 0.01 7.19
N GLY A 34 -11.94 0.44 6.88
CA GLY A 34 -12.51 1.56 7.60
C GLY A 34 -11.75 2.83 7.28
N GLU A 35 -11.14 3.43 8.29
CA GLU A 35 -10.37 4.64 8.10
C GLU A 35 -8.89 4.44 8.44
N GLU A 36 -8.44 3.18 8.42
CA GLU A 36 -7.07 2.86 8.80
C GLU A 36 -6.35 2.10 7.72
N VAL A 37 -5.04 2.35 7.61
CA VAL A 37 -4.18 1.56 6.74
C VAL A 37 -3.84 0.28 7.47
N VAL A 38 -4.07 -0.84 6.81
CA VAL A 38 -3.77 -2.16 7.36
C VAL A 38 -2.75 -2.83 6.46
N ILE A 39 -1.66 -3.29 7.06
CA ILE A 39 -0.59 -3.96 6.32
C ILE A 39 -0.50 -5.39 6.79
N THR A 40 -0.62 -6.32 5.85
CA THR A 40 -0.59 -7.74 6.16
C THR A 40 0.47 -8.42 5.32
N PRO A 41 1.01 -9.55 5.78
CA PRO A 41 1.94 -10.31 4.95
C PRO A 41 1.29 -10.79 3.67
N TYR A 42 2.10 -10.96 2.64
CA TYR A 42 1.61 -11.48 1.38
C TYR A 42 0.97 -12.85 1.58
N ALA A 43 -0.17 -13.04 0.91
CA ALA A 43 -0.86 -14.31 0.88
C ALA A 43 -1.24 -14.62 -0.56
N GLU A 44 -1.45 -15.88 -0.87
CA GLU A 44 -1.70 -16.29 -2.24
C GLU A 44 -2.99 -15.72 -2.84
N GLU A 45 -3.98 -15.54 -2.01
CA GLU A 45 -5.27 -15.02 -2.47
C GLU A 45 -5.36 -13.54 -2.19
N VAL A 46 -4.97 -12.76 -3.17
CA VAL A 46 -5.03 -11.30 -3.04
C VAL A 46 -5.89 -10.76 -4.17
N HIS A 47 -7.06 -10.22 -3.81
CA HIS A 47 -7.99 -9.65 -4.76
C HIS A 47 -7.84 -8.13 -4.80
N SER A 48 -8.10 -7.56 -5.98
CA SER A 48 -8.07 -6.11 -6.16
C SER A 48 -6.76 -5.50 -5.68
N THR A 49 -5.64 -6.11 -6.08
CA THR A 49 -4.33 -5.70 -5.62
C THR A 49 -3.46 -5.28 -6.80
N VAL A 50 -2.83 -4.14 -6.65
CA VAL A 50 -1.86 -3.64 -7.60
C VAL A 50 -0.47 -3.98 -7.09
N PHE A 51 0.35 -4.60 -7.91
CA PHE A 51 1.72 -4.92 -7.54
C PHE A 51 2.66 -3.80 -7.99
N VAL A 52 3.47 -3.30 -7.07
CA VAL A 52 4.49 -2.31 -7.37
C VAL A 52 5.84 -2.92 -7.07
N ASN A 53 6.70 -2.97 -8.07
CA ASN A 53 8.02 -3.53 -7.89
C ASN A 53 8.89 -2.54 -7.11
N GLY A 54 9.57 -3.03 -6.07
CA GLY A 54 10.49 -2.23 -5.30
C GLY A 54 9.92 -1.78 -3.96
N THR A 55 10.27 -0.56 -3.57
CA THR A 55 9.90 0.01 -2.28
C THR A 55 8.87 1.12 -2.46
N ILE A 56 7.85 1.09 -1.62
CA ILE A 56 6.83 2.14 -1.63
C ILE A 56 6.59 2.64 -0.21
N GLU A 57 6.10 3.86 -0.13
CA GLU A 57 5.63 4.44 1.12
C GLU A 57 4.14 4.67 0.98
N VAL A 58 3.37 4.27 1.98
CA VAL A 58 1.91 4.39 1.94
C VAL A 58 1.41 5.25 3.08
N GLU A 59 0.29 5.92 2.85
CA GLU A 59 -0.37 6.67 3.88
C GLU A 59 -1.86 6.78 3.58
N HIS A 60 -2.65 7.03 4.61
CA HIS A 60 -4.08 7.22 4.47
C HIS A 60 -4.36 8.61 3.91
N SER A 61 -5.30 8.69 2.98
CA SER A 61 -5.76 9.97 2.47
C SER A 61 -7.28 9.95 2.41
N PRO A 62 -7.93 11.13 2.35
CA PRO A 62 -9.38 11.18 2.26
C PRO A 62 -9.93 10.45 1.03
N GLU A 63 -9.12 10.30 0.01
CA GLU A 63 -9.54 9.69 -1.24
C GLU A 63 -9.19 8.21 -1.34
N GLY A 64 -8.44 7.70 -0.37
CA GLY A 64 -8.04 6.31 -0.38
C GLY A 64 -6.63 6.12 0.13
N LEU A 65 -5.91 5.20 -0.49
CA LEU A 65 -4.54 4.88 -0.10
C LEU A 65 -3.57 5.62 -0.99
N LYS A 66 -2.78 6.50 -0.40
CA LYS A 66 -1.75 7.22 -1.14
C LYS A 66 -0.47 6.39 -1.15
N VAL A 67 0.04 6.16 -2.34
CA VAL A 67 1.21 5.32 -2.56
C VAL A 67 2.28 6.15 -3.25
N ARG A 68 3.47 6.16 -2.67
CA ARG A 68 4.59 6.88 -3.26
C ARG A 68 5.78 5.93 -3.39
N ARG A 69 6.40 5.94 -4.58
CA ARG A 69 7.60 5.12 -4.80
C ARG A 69 8.80 5.77 -4.15
N LYS A 70 9.64 4.92 -3.62
CA LYS A 70 10.88 5.37 -2.98
C LYS A 70 12.06 5.07 -3.87
#